data_800de0aa8c789483164edebfc1f37cd2
#
_entry.id   800de0aa8c789483164edebfc1f37cd2
#
_cell.length_a   1.000
_cell.length_b   1.000
_cell.length_c   1.000
_cell.angle_alpha   90.00
_cell.angle_beta   90.00
_cell.angle_gamma   90.00
#
_symmetry.space_group_name_H-M   'P 1'
#
loop_
_entity.id
_entity.type
_entity.pdbx_description
1 polymer ?
#
loop_
_entity_poly.entity_id
_entity_poly.type
_entity_poly.pdbx_seq_one_letter_code
_entity_poly.pdbx_strand_id
1 'polypeptide(L)'
;MSVVSRIPRALTGRIALVAAVAALLAACSSSAGGGPGAASTSTPAPVAQASDKYPNSIVVLGHSGATGYDSDPKAPETDATQNSWATGDNPEIRSIYLRLLALNPAVRGHNTNLAVDGTGVGELAGQADQALATKPLLELFLIQSVDNDMRCDGTDADNYTPFAATLTEVLKKITSGAPKAKILIVSSPWATVQNYGQVAAQLPGPRAANSGTGPCDQFDPSGKPVPAHWRTLEGITLHYLGELKSVCAKFTACQYDNDALYHVKITTDDITASDGFHLTIAGLRKQAALEWRVLGLGS
;
A
#
# COMPACT_ATOMS: atom_id res chain seq x y z
N MET A 1 -0.38 -15.03 16.96
CA MET A 1 0.98 -14.54 16.72
C MET A 1 0.83 -13.25 15.97
N SER A 2 1.15 -12.16 16.61
CA SER A 2 1.32 -10.94 15.88
C SER A 2 2.41 -11.20 14.85
N VAL A 3 2.12 -11.19 13.57
CA VAL A 3 3.12 -11.14 12.49
C VAL A 3 3.83 -9.77 12.56
N VAL A 4 3.52 -9.03 13.61
CA VAL A 4 4.13 -7.75 13.92
C VAL A 4 5.49 -8.00 14.52
N SER A 5 6.50 -7.76 13.67
CA SER A 5 7.75 -7.14 14.09
C SER A 5 8.54 -7.83 15.20
N ARG A 6 9.29 -8.84 14.84
CA ARG A 6 10.62 -8.97 15.44
C ARG A 6 11.63 -8.15 14.64
N ILE A 7 11.40 -6.86 14.53
CA ILE A 7 12.45 -5.93 14.12
C ILE A 7 13.35 -5.74 15.36
N PRO A 8 14.65 -6.08 15.32
CA PRO A 8 15.55 -5.75 16.41
C PRO A 8 15.66 -4.24 16.51
N ARG A 9 15.36 -3.70 17.69
CA ARG A 9 15.59 -2.29 18.00
C ARG A 9 17.04 -1.93 17.67
N ALA A 10 17.22 -1.13 16.61
CA ALA A 10 18.51 -0.56 16.25
C ALA A 10 19.00 0.38 17.35
N LEU A 11 20.24 0.18 17.75
CA LEU A 11 20.97 0.99 18.69
C LEU A 11 20.98 2.46 18.24
N THR A 12 20.69 3.35 19.18
CA THR A 12 20.91 4.78 19.09
C THR A 12 22.39 5.11 18.81
N GLY A 13 22.69 5.47 17.57
CA GLY A 13 23.98 5.97 17.12
C GLY A 13 23.97 7.51 17.06
N ARG A 14 24.89 8.13 17.78
CA ARG A 14 25.05 9.56 18.01
C ARG A 14 25.31 10.32 16.72
N ILE A 15 24.62 11.45 16.59
CA ILE A 15 24.85 12.50 15.60
C ILE A 15 26.19 13.14 15.88
N ALA A 16 27.09 13.12 14.90
CA ALA A 16 28.28 13.99 14.88
C ALA A 16 28.09 15.02 13.76
N LEU A 17 27.94 16.26 14.21
CA LEU A 17 27.87 17.46 13.37
C LEU A 17 29.28 17.79 12.91
N VAL A 18 29.55 17.83 11.60
CA VAL A 18 30.76 18.48 11.06
C VAL A 18 30.32 19.47 9.99
N ALA A 19 30.47 20.74 10.37
CA ALA A 19 30.38 21.86 9.45
C ALA A 19 31.75 22.05 8.79
N ALA A 20 31.79 22.14 7.47
CA ALA A 20 32.95 22.68 6.74
C ALA A 20 32.47 23.62 5.65
N VAL A 21 32.74 24.89 5.90
CA VAL A 21 32.66 26.01 4.95
C VAL A 21 33.93 26.02 4.11
N ALA A 22 33.83 26.13 2.81
CA ALA A 22 34.88 26.70 1.99
C ALA A 22 34.29 27.32 0.73
N ALA A 23 34.32 28.62 0.69
CA ALA A 23 34.16 29.45 -0.49
C ALA A 23 35.48 29.53 -1.22
N LEU A 24 35.47 29.53 -2.56
CA LEU A 24 36.52 30.14 -3.36
C LEU A 24 35.99 30.61 -4.73
N LEU A 25 36.46 31.80 -5.05
CA LEU A 25 36.05 32.72 -6.09
C LEU A 25 36.60 32.44 -7.47
N ALA A 26 35.81 32.81 -8.46
CA ALA A 26 36.08 33.52 -9.71
C ALA A 26 37.35 33.24 -10.54
N ALA A 27 37.12 32.96 -11.81
CA ALA A 27 37.90 33.56 -12.88
C ALA A 27 37.05 33.71 -14.14
N CYS A 28 36.89 34.95 -14.58
CA CYS A 28 36.40 35.33 -15.90
C CYS A 28 37.45 35.04 -16.96
N SER A 29 37.06 34.55 -18.12
CA SER A 29 37.71 34.91 -19.35
C SER A 29 36.72 34.91 -20.53
N SER A 30 36.61 36.05 -21.10
CA SER A 30 35.85 36.42 -22.27
C SER A 30 36.47 35.86 -23.52
N SER A 31 35.69 35.33 -24.44
CA SER A 31 35.97 35.41 -25.87
C SER A 31 34.68 35.57 -26.66
N ALA A 32 34.60 36.65 -27.37
CA ALA A 32 33.52 37.01 -28.25
C ALA A 32 33.54 36.16 -29.53
N GLY A 33 32.34 35.76 -29.97
CA GLY A 33 32.12 35.18 -31.27
C GLY A 33 30.62 35.23 -31.58
N GLY A 34 30.18 36.22 -32.34
CA GLY A 34 28.77 36.48 -32.63
C GLY A 34 28.17 35.49 -33.62
N GLY A 35 26.90 35.23 -33.43
CA GLY A 35 25.95 34.69 -34.37
C GLY A 35 24.57 34.86 -33.77
N PRO A 36 23.58 35.41 -34.49
CA PRO A 36 22.23 35.49 -33.94
C PRO A 36 21.61 34.10 -33.91
N GLY A 37 21.80 33.40 -32.81
CA GLY A 37 21.07 32.18 -32.51
C GLY A 37 19.60 32.51 -32.32
N ALA A 38 18.75 31.99 -33.21
CA ALA A 38 17.30 32.02 -33.02
C ALA A 38 16.96 31.43 -31.65
N ALA A 39 16.42 32.28 -30.76
CA ALA A 39 15.87 31.84 -29.51
C ALA A 39 14.71 30.88 -29.83
N SER A 40 14.97 29.60 -29.61
CA SER A 40 13.90 28.59 -29.59
C SER A 40 12.99 28.93 -28.44
N THR A 41 11.92 29.63 -28.71
CA THR A 41 10.80 29.77 -27.78
C THR A 41 10.19 28.38 -27.64
N SER A 42 10.62 27.64 -26.62
CA SER A 42 9.92 26.43 -26.21
C SER A 42 8.53 26.84 -25.76
N THR A 43 7.54 26.61 -26.60
CA THR A 43 6.13 26.73 -26.21
C THR A 43 5.93 25.84 -24.99
N PRO A 44 5.43 26.35 -23.85
CA PRO A 44 5.13 25.52 -22.71
C PRO A 44 4.19 24.41 -23.16
N ALA A 45 4.48 23.17 -22.77
CA ALA A 45 3.60 22.04 -23.01
C ALA A 45 2.20 22.39 -22.46
N PRO A 46 1.12 22.09 -23.19
CA PRO A 46 -0.23 22.38 -22.70
C PRO A 46 -0.43 21.72 -21.34
N VAL A 47 -0.88 22.52 -20.37
CA VAL A 47 -1.27 22.02 -19.05
C VAL A 47 -2.43 21.05 -19.27
N ALA A 48 -2.29 19.81 -18.82
CA ALA A 48 -3.35 18.83 -18.93
C ALA A 48 -4.58 19.33 -18.18
N GLN A 49 -5.71 19.39 -18.87
CA GLN A 49 -6.97 19.80 -18.25
C GLN A 49 -7.46 18.71 -17.31
N ALA A 50 -8.04 19.12 -16.14
CA ALA A 50 -8.70 18.22 -15.22
C ALA A 50 -9.83 17.45 -15.93
N SER A 51 -9.99 16.18 -15.55
CA SER A 51 -11.03 15.32 -16.10
C SER A 51 -12.25 15.31 -15.19
N ASP A 52 -13.44 15.45 -15.77
CA ASP A 52 -14.69 15.23 -15.03
C ASP A 52 -15.06 13.73 -14.95
N LYS A 53 -14.42 12.91 -15.79
CA LYS A 53 -14.70 11.46 -15.87
C LYS A 53 -13.81 10.62 -14.96
N TYR A 54 -12.55 11.01 -14.79
CA TYR A 54 -11.55 10.25 -14.04
C TYR A 54 -10.99 11.09 -12.91
N PRO A 55 -10.59 10.47 -11.78
CA PRO A 55 -9.91 11.20 -10.71
C PRO A 55 -8.66 11.94 -11.21
N ASN A 56 -8.48 13.18 -10.72
CA ASN A 56 -7.31 14.00 -11.01
C ASN A 56 -6.20 13.82 -9.95
N SER A 57 -6.47 13.08 -8.88
CA SER A 57 -5.54 12.79 -7.82
C SER A 57 -5.90 11.48 -7.13
N ILE A 58 -4.88 10.80 -6.56
CA ILE A 58 -5.01 9.52 -5.88
C ILE A 58 -4.13 9.49 -4.65
N VAL A 59 -4.61 8.88 -3.58
CA VAL A 59 -3.84 8.59 -2.38
C VAL A 59 -4.09 7.17 -1.93
N VAL A 60 -3.06 6.54 -1.36
CA VAL A 60 -3.22 5.28 -0.62
C VAL A 60 -2.91 5.49 0.85
N LEU A 61 -3.77 4.94 1.69
CA LEU A 61 -3.63 4.84 3.13
C LEU A 61 -3.50 3.36 3.50
N GLY A 62 -2.76 3.06 4.54
CA GLY A 62 -2.62 1.68 5.02
C GLY A 62 -1.24 1.38 5.55
N HIS A 63 -0.79 0.17 5.28
CA HIS A 63 0.45 -0.41 5.81
C HIS A 63 1.41 -0.87 4.70
N SER A 64 2.40 -1.69 5.07
CA SER A 64 3.44 -2.23 4.18
C SER A 64 2.93 -2.85 2.87
N GLY A 65 1.74 -3.42 2.86
CA GLY A 65 1.11 -3.93 1.64
C GLY A 65 0.86 -2.86 0.57
N ALA A 66 0.78 -1.58 0.97
CA ALA A 66 0.58 -0.45 0.06
C ALA A 66 1.87 0.35 -0.21
N THR A 67 2.92 0.21 0.62
CA THR A 67 4.23 0.85 0.36
C THR A 67 5.08 0.09 -0.67
N GLY A 68 4.67 -1.14 -1.03
CA GLY A 68 5.50 -2.03 -1.85
C GLY A 68 6.69 -2.60 -1.08
N TYR A 69 6.57 -2.71 0.25
CA TYR A 69 7.60 -3.25 1.12
C TYR A 69 8.12 -4.61 0.61
N ASP A 70 9.43 -4.81 0.73
CA ASP A 70 10.15 -6.03 0.34
C ASP A 70 10.01 -6.44 -1.15
N SER A 71 9.41 -5.59 -1.99
CA SER A 71 9.18 -5.91 -3.41
C SER A 71 10.36 -5.62 -4.33
N ASP A 72 11.39 -4.89 -3.85
CA ASP A 72 12.62 -4.65 -4.61
C ASP A 72 13.69 -5.68 -4.22
N PRO A 73 14.03 -6.64 -5.10
CA PRO A 73 15.03 -7.66 -4.78
C PRO A 73 16.44 -7.09 -4.57
N LYS A 74 16.69 -5.81 -4.92
CA LYS A 74 17.96 -5.12 -4.67
C LYS A 74 18.00 -4.43 -3.32
N ALA A 75 16.85 -4.22 -2.70
CA ALA A 75 16.69 -3.61 -1.40
C ALA A 75 15.61 -4.35 -0.60
N PRO A 76 15.86 -5.62 -0.21
CA PRO A 76 14.89 -6.42 0.52
C PRO A 76 14.59 -5.79 1.90
N GLU A 77 13.43 -6.10 2.44
CA GLU A 77 12.96 -5.63 3.74
C GLU A 77 12.95 -4.08 3.89
N THR A 78 12.71 -3.39 2.77
CA THR A 78 12.54 -1.93 2.73
C THR A 78 11.33 -1.53 1.91
N ASP A 79 10.84 -0.31 2.15
CA ASP A 79 9.81 0.30 1.33
C ASP A 79 10.31 0.54 -0.10
N ALA A 80 9.49 0.16 -1.06
CA ALA A 80 9.69 0.40 -2.47
C ALA A 80 8.44 1.08 -3.06
N THR A 81 8.17 2.32 -2.65
CA THR A 81 6.93 3.02 -3.00
C THR A 81 6.70 3.17 -4.51
N GLN A 82 7.78 3.13 -5.32
CA GLN A 82 7.68 3.01 -6.78
C GLN A 82 6.96 1.71 -7.21
N ASN A 83 6.98 0.69 -6.37
CA ASN A 83 6.32 -0.60 -6.59
C ASN A 83 4.91 -0.67 -5.97
N SER A 84 4.41 0.39 -5.34
CA SER A 84 3.04 0.39 -4.80
C SER A 84 2.02 0.01 -5.88
N TRP A 85 1.16 -0.96 -5.59
CA TRP A 85 0.06 -1.35 -6.48
C TRP A 85 -0.91 -0.20 -6.77
N ALA A 86 -1.00 0.74 -5.84
CA ALA A 86 -1.92 1.87 -5.85
C ALA A 86 -1.31 3.09 -6.57
N THR A 87 -0.19 3.58 -6.05
CA THR A 87 0.38 4.90 -6.39
C THR A 87 1.75 4.83 -7.04
N GLY A 88 2.34 3.64 -7.19
CA GLY A 88 3.67 3.47 -7.73
C GLY A 88 3.79 3.81 -9.21
N ASP A 89 5.01 4.13 -9.65
CA ASP A 89 5.34 4.49 -11.03
C ASP A 89 6.18 3.44 -11.77
N ASN A 90 6.43 2.29 -11.14
CA ASN A 90 7.08 1.16 -11.82
C ASN A 90 6.18 0.61 -12.94
N PRO A 91 6.64 0.68 -14.23
CA PRO A 91 5.85 0.26 -15.38
C PRO A 91 5.52 -1.24 -15.37
N GLU A 92 6.31 -2.08 -14.68
CA GLU A 92 6.06 -3.51 -14.59
C GLU A 92 4.81 -3.84 -13.77
N ILE A 93 4.44 -3.00 -12.80
CA ILE A 93 3.27 -3.19 -11.95
C ILE A 93 2.01 -2.68 -12.62
N ARG A 94 2.11 -1.55 -13.37
CA ARG A 94 0.95 -0.88 -13.95
C ARG A 94 -0.08 -0.59 -12.85
N SER A 95 0.37 0.15 -11.82
CA SER A 95 -0.43 0.56 -10.66
C SER A 95 -1.75 1.24 -11.05
N ILE A 96 -2.63 1.46 -10.09
CA ILE A 96 -3.86 2.28 -10.32
C ILE A 96 -3.48 3.65 -10.86
N TYR A 97 -2.42 4.28 -10.29
CA TYR A 97 -1.90 5.56 -10.78
C TYR A 97 -1.50 5.52 -12.26
N LEU A 98 -0.71 4.54 -12.69
CA LEU A 98 -0.26 4.46 -14.07
C LEU A 98 -1.40 4.19 -15.06
N ARG A 99 -2.42 3.45 -14.64
CA ARG A 99 -3.63 3.24 -15.44
C ARG A 99 -4.46 4.51 -15.55
N LEU A 100 -4.62 5.25 -14.44
CA LEU A 100 -5.25 6.56 -14.46
C LEU A 100 -4.48 7.55 -15.32
N LEU A 101 -3.15 7.60 -15.21
CA LEU A 101 -2.29 8.49 -15.99
C LEU A 101 -2.45 8.28 -17.50
N ALA A 102 -2.67 7.05 -17.94
CA ALA A 102 -2.93 6.74 -19.34
C ALA A 102 -4.29 7.27 -19.84
N LEU A 103 -5.27 7.45 -18.95
CA LEU A 103 -6.63 7.92 -19.28
C LEU A 103 -6.82 9.41 -18.97
N ASN A 104 -6.11 9.91 -17.98
CA ASN A 104 -6.20 11.28 -17.48
C ASN A 104 -4.80 11.83 -17.15
N PRO A 105 -4.12 12.50 -18.08
CA PRO A 105 -2.79 13.07 -17.83
C PRO A 105 -2.74 14.11 -16.69
N ALA A 106 -3.87 14.66 -16.26
CA ALA A 106 -3.93 15.62 -15.15
C ALA A 106 -3.58 14.97 -13.78
N VAL A 107 -3.66 13.64 -13.65
CA VAL A 107 -3.25 12.96 -12.43
C VAL A 107 -1.72 12.92 -12.22
N ARG A 108 -0.95 13.36 -13.20
CA ARG A 108 0.52 13.34 -13.15
C ARG A 108 1.07 14.11 -11.95
N GLY A 109 1.82 13.39 -11.09
CA GLY A 109 2.39 13.96 -9.87
C GLY A 109 1.39 14.15 -8.71
N HIS A 110 0.15 13.68 -8.88
CA HIS A 110 -0.89 13.69 -7.84
C HIS A 110 -1.19 12.27 -7.34
N ASN A 111 -0.14 11.51 -7.04
CA ASN A 111 -0.17 10.11 -6.58
C ASN A 111 0.54 9.98 -5.22
N THR A 112 -0.16 10.31 -4.16
CA THR A 112 0.41 10.32 -2.81
C THR A 112 0.34 8.95 -2.16
N ASN A 113 1.45 8.46 -1.59
CA ASN A 113 1.47 7.30 -0.73
C ASN A 113 1.66 7.76 0.72
N LEU A 114 0.71 7.47 1.59
CA LEU A 114 0.74 7.78 3.02
C LEU A 114 0.70 6.52 3.89
N ALA A 115 0.77 5.36 3.27
CA ALA A 115 0.88 4.10 4.00
C ALA A 115 2.21 4.04 4.78
N VAL A 116 2.19 3.38 5.92
CA VAL A 116 3.35 3.23 6.80
C VAL A 116 3.43 1.79 7.31
N ASP A 117 4.60 1.19 7.24
CA ASP A 117 4.83 -0.18 7.69
C ASP A 117 4.38 -0.43 9.13
N GLY A 118 3.81 -1.61 9.35
CA GLY A 118 3.42 -2.07 10.68
C GLY A 118 2.21 -1.34 11.27
N THR A 119 1.59 -0.41 10.53
CA THR A 119 0.41 0.32 11.03
C THR A 119 -0.87 -0.48 10.83
N GLY A 120 -1.80 -0.32 11.80
CA GLY A 120 -3.15 -0.86 11.72
C GLY A 120 -4.19 0.24 11.49
N VAL A 121 -5.44 -0.08 11.76
CA VAL A 121 -6.58 0.85 11.59
C VAL A 121 -6.44 2.14 12.42
N GLY A 122 -5.74 2.07 13.57
CA GLY A 122 -5.57 3.21 14.47
C GLY A 122 -4.81 4.38 13.84
N GLU A 123 -3.86 4.11 12.96
CA GLU A 123 -3.01 5.11 12.32
C GLU A 123 -3.65 5.74 11.08
N LEU A 124 -4.68 5.10 10.51
CA LEU A 124 -5.36 5.61 9.31
C LEU A 124 -5.95 7.02 9.51
N ALA A 125 -6.34 7.39 10.73
CA ALA A 125 -6.86 8.73 11.01
C ALA A 125 -5.80 9.82 10.80
N GLY A 126 -4.55 9.56 11.21
CA GLY A 126 -3.42 10.46 10.99
C GLY A 126 -3.02 10.53 9.52
N GLN A 127 -3.04 9.41 8.81
CA GLN A 127 -2.82 9.35 7.36
C GLN A 127 -3.90 10.13 6.60
N ALA A 128 -5.17 10.01 7.02
CA ALA A 128 -6.27 10.77 6.45
C ALA A 128 -6.12 12.29 6.68
N ASP A 129 -5.66 12.72 7.86
CA ASP A 129 -5.36 14.14 8.14
C ASP A 129 -4.28 14.69 7.18
N GLN A 130 -3.21 13.93 6.97
CA GLN A 130 -2.17 14.29 6.01
C GLN A 130 -2.72 14.39 4.58
N ALA A 131 -3.54 13.41 4.17
CA ALA A 131 -4.18 13.41 2.87
C ALA A 131 -5.05 14.67 2.66
N LEU A 132 -5.87 15.02 3.65
CA LEU A 132 -6.78 16.17 3.59
C LEU A 132 -6.05 17.51 3.62
N ALA A 133 -4.81 17.54 4.11
CA ALA A 133 -3.95 18.72 4.08
C ALA A 133 -3.30 18.96 2.71
N THR A 134 -3.31 17.99 1.79
CA THR A 134 -2.72 18.14 0.44
C THR A 134 -3.53 19.09 -0.45
N LYS A 135 -2.86 19.69 -1.42
CA LYS A 135 -3.50 20.54 -2.44
C LYS A 135 -2.99 20.13 -3.83
N PRO A 136 -3.86 19.95 -4.83
CA PRO A 136 -5.34 20.01 -4.74
C PRO A 136 -5.91 18.91 -3.83
N LEU A 137 -7.19 19.03 -3.45
CA LEU A 137 -7.89 17.98 -2.70
C LEU A 137 -7.88 16.68 -3.47
N LEU A 138 -7.66 15.58 -2.72
CA LEU A 138 -7.59 14.24 -3.29
C LEU A 138 -8.98 13.73 -3.67
N GLU A 139 -9.07 13.05 -4.81
CA GLU A 139 -10.33 12.60 -5.40
C GLU A 139 -10.54 11.09 -5.32
N LEU A 140 -9.47 10.31 -5.19
CA LEU A 140 -9.54 8.86 -5.00
C LEU A 140 -8.68 8.43 -3.81
N PHE A 141 -9.33 7.87 -2.80
CA PHE A 141 -8.69 7.24 -1.64
C PHE A 141 -8.70 5.73 -1.82
N LEU A 142 -7.56 5.10 -1.68
CA LEU A 142 -7.40 3.65 -1.60
C LEU A 142 -6.98 3.30 -0.18
N ILE A 143 -7.63 2.31 0.44
CA ILE A 143 -7.36 1.92 1.83
C ILE A 143 -7.08 0.42 1.87
N GLN A 144 -5.91 0.06 2.43
CA GLN A 144 -5.52 -1.32 2.73
C GLN A 144 -5.19 -1.43 4.22
N SER A 145 -5.95 -2.25 4.93
CA SER A 145 -5.84 -2.43 6.39
C SER A 145 -6.25 -3.86 6.75
N VAL A 146 -6.07 -4.29 7.98
CA VAL A 146 -6.42 -5.56 8.61
C VAL A 146 -5.20 -6.36 9.05
N ASP A 147 -4.20 -6.54 8.19
CA ASP A 147 -3.11 -7.50 8.45
C ASP A 147 -2.43 -7.27 9.80
N ASN A 148 -2.21 -5.99 10.16
CA ASN A 148 -1.59 -5.61 11.43
C ASN A 148 -2.60 -5.47 12.59
N ASP A 149 -3.88 -5.59 12.33
CA ASP A 149 -4.95 -5.54 13.34
C ASP A 149 -5.27 -6.93 13.90
N MET A 150 -4.93 -7.99 13.17
CA MET A 150 -5.09 -9.38 13.61
C MET A 150 -4.10 -9.72 14.72
N ARG A 151 -4.60 -10.04 15.90
CA ARG A 151 -3.78 -10.31 17.11
C ARG A 151 -3.31 -11.75 17.18
N CYS A 152 -4.17 -12.68 16.75
CA CYS A 152 -3.89 -14.11 16.77
C CYS A 152 -3.37 -14.64 18.14
N ASP A 153 -3.85 -14.06 19.22
CA ASP A 153 -3.53 -14.41 20.61
C ASP A 153 -4.77 -14.88 21.39
N GLY A 154 -5.91 -14.99 20.69
CA GLY A 154 -7.19 -15.35 21.28
C GLY A 154 -8.06 -14.15 21.68
N THR A 155 -7.55 -12.90 21.51
CA THR A 155 -8.27 -11.67 21.86
C THR A 155 -8.82 -10.92 20.65
N ASP A 156 -8.80 -11.51 19.46
CA ASP A 156 -9.29 -10.87 18.24
C ASP A 156 -10.76 -10.46 18.34
N ALA A 157 -11.58 -11.26 19.03
CA ALA A 157 -12.99 -10.94 19.24
C ALA A 157 -13.21 -9.61 19.98
N ASP A 158 -12.31 -9.24 20.87
CA ASP A 158 -12.36 -7.97 21.60
C ASP A 158 -11.96 -6.78 20.72
N ASN A 159 -11.33 -7.04 19.56
CA ASN A 159 -10.84 -6.02 18.66
C ASN A 159 -11.79 -5.69 17.48
N TYR A 160 -12.71 -6.57 17.11
CA TYR A 160 -13.57 -6.36 15.93
C TYR A 160 -14.41 -5.07 16.03
N THR A 161 -15.10 -4.87 17.16
CA THR A 161 -15.91 -3.65 17.36
C THR A 161 -15.07 -2.37 17.44
N PRO A 162 -13.96 -2.29 18.18
CA PRO A 162 -13.02 -1.17 18.14
C PRO A 162 -12.48 -0.89 16.74
N PHE A 163 -12.08 -1.91 16.00
CA PHE A 163 -11.62 -1.78 14.61
C PHE A 163 -12.68 -1.11 13.73
N ALA A 164 -13.91 -1.62 13.74
CA ALA A 164 -15.01 -1.08 12.95
C ALA A 164 -15.37 0.37 13.35
N ALA A 165 -15.32 0.69 14.65
CA ALA A 165 -15.54 2.05 15.14
C ALA A 165 -14.46 3.01 14.63
N THR A 166 -13.19 2.63 14.74
CA THR A 166 -12.06 3.44 14.27
C THR A 166 -12.13 3.67 12.76
N LEU A 167 -12.37 2.62 11.97
CA LEU A 167 -12.53 2.75 10.52
C LEU A 167 -13.71 3.66 10.15
N THR A 168 -14.82 3.57 10.92
CA THR A 168 -15.97 4.45 10.71
C THR A 168 -15.59 5.93 10.87
N GLU A 169 -14.80 6.28 11.89
CA GLU A 169 -14.35 7.65 12.11
C GLU A 169 -13.38 8.11 10.99
N VAL A 170 -12.52 7.23 10.50
CA VAL A 170 -11.66 7.51 9.34
C VAL A 170 -12.50 7.86 8.10
N LEU A 171 -13.51 7.05 7.78
CA LEU A 171 -14.37 7.32 6.62
C LEU A 171 -15.22 8.58 6.79
N LYS A 172 -15.72 8.88 7.99
CA LYS A 172 -16.38 10.17 8.28
C LYS A 172 -15.45 11.35 8.04
N LYS A 173 -14.20 11.25 8.51
CA LYS A 173 -13.18 12.29 8.32
C LYS A 173 -12.94 12.54 6.82
N ILE A 174 -12.69 11.49 6.03
CA ILE A 174 -12.44 11.59 4.59
C ILE A 174 -13.67 12.19 3.88
N THR A 175 -14.86 11.66 4.12
CA THR A 175 -16.08 12.11 3.44
C THR A 175 -16.49 13.52 3.81
N SER A 176 -16.17 13.99 5.03
CA SER A 176 -16.40 15.38 5.45
C SER A 176 -15.36 16.34 4.85
N GLY A 177 -14.08 15.95 4.83
CA GLY A 177 -12.98 16.80 4.35
C GLY A 177 -12.83 16.82 2.82
N ALA A 178 -13.22 15.74 2.15
CA ALA A 178 -13.19 15.56 0.70
C ALA A 178 -14.53 14.99 0.18
N PRO A 179 -15.63 15.77 0.20
CA PRO A 179 -16.99 15.25 -0.03
C PRO A 179 -17.25 14.74 -1.44
N LYS A 180 -16.36 15.03 -2.41
CA LYS A 180 -16.43 14.51 -3.78
C LYS A 180 -15.53 13.31 -4.01
N ALA A 181 -14.69 12.96 -3.04
CA ALA A 181 -13.76 11.85 -3.18
C ALA A 181 -14.50 10.51 -3.23
N LYS A 182 -13.95 9.58 -4.00
CA LYS A 182 -14.30 8.17 -3.96
C LYS A 182 -13.32 7.43 -3.06
N ILE A 183 -13.80 6.40 -2.40
CA ILE A 183 -13.00 5.56 -1.52
C ILE A 183 -13.13 4.12 -2.00
N LEU A 184 -12.00 3.43 -2.20
CA LEU A 184 -11.96 1.99 -2.34
C LEU A 184 -11.28 1.39 -1.11
N ILE A 185 -11.95 0.48 -0.43
CA ILE A 185 -11.35 -0.38 0.59
C ILE A 185 -11.10 -1.74 -0.05
N VAL A 186 -9.86 -2.21 0.02
CA VAL A 186 -9.49 -3.53 -0.48
C VAL A 186 -9.48 -4.56 0.64
N SER A 187 -9.89 -5.77 0.34
CA SER A 187 -9.80 -6.90 1.25
C SER A 187 -8.32 -7.27 1.46
N SER A 188 -7.92 -7.48 2.69
CA SER A 188 -6.56 -7.88 3.08
C SER A 188 -6.69 -8.94 4.18
N PRO A 189 -5.84 -9.95 4.21
CA PRO A 189 -4.67 -10.21 3.35
C PRO A 189 -5.04 -10.69 1.95
N TRP A 190 -4.04 -10.68 1.05
CA TRP A 190 -4.15 -11.30 -0.27
C TRP A 190 -4.15 -12.82 -0.17
N ALA A 191 -5.06 -13.45 -0.89
CA ALA A 191 -5.33 -14.87 -0.92
C ALA A 191 -6.00 -15.45 0.34
N THR A 192 -6.79 -16.48 0.11
CA THR A 192 -7.36 -17.26 1.22
C THR A 192 -6.25 -17.91 2.04
N VAL A 193 -6.50 -18.08 3.33
CA VAL A 193 -5.57 -18.78 4.25
C VAL A 193 -5.12 -20.13 3.70
N GLN A 194 -6.04 -20.86 3.06
CA GLN A 194 -5.76 -22.14 2.41
C GLN A 194 -4.74 -21.99 1.25
N ASN A 195 -4.95 -21.03 0.35
CA ASN A 195 -4.07 -20.84 -0.81
C ASN A 195 -2.70 -20.33 -0.35
N TYR A 196 -2.68 -19.34 0.55
CA TYR A 196 -1.44 -18.82 1.12
C TYR A 196 -0.63 -19.93 1.80
N GLY A 197 -1.25 -20.75 2.68
CA GLY A 197 -0.59 -21.84 3.37
C GLY A 197 -0.03 -22.90 2.41
N GLN A 198 -0.73 -23.21 1.32
CA GLN A 198 -0.23 -24.12 0.28
C GLN A 198 0.98 -23.57 -0.47
N VAL A 199 1.02 -22.25 -0.72
CA VAL A 199 2.16 -21.59 -1.36
C VAL A 199 3.32 -21.48 -0.39
N ALA A 200 3.09 -21.05 0.85
CA ALA A 200 4.09 -20.95 1.90
C ALA A 200 4.77 -22.29 2.20
N ALA A 201 4.02 -23.40 2.13
CA ALA A 201 4.59 -24.75 2.30
C ALA A 201 5.68 -25.10 1.27
N GLN A 202 5.69 -24.45 0.10
CA GLN A 202 6.65 -24.72 -0.96
C GLN A 202 7.92 -23.87 -0.84
N LEU A 203 7.90 -22.83 -0.02
CA LEU A 203 8.98 -21.87 0.15
C LEU A 203 9.57 -21.99 1.56
N PRO A 204 10.88 -22.25 1.72
CA PRO A 204 11.49 -22.43 3.05
C PRO A 204 11.32 -21.22 3.98
N GLY A 205 11.57 -20.00 3.50
CA GLY A 205 11.42 -18.77 4.26
C GLY A 205 9.98 -18.53 4.73
N PRO A 206 9.01 -18.44 3.82
CA PRO A 206 7.58 -18.32 4.15
C PRO A 206 7.07 -19.38 5.10
N ARG A 207 7.46 -20.65 4.90
CA ARG A 207 7.08 -21.73 5.80
C ARG A 207 7.65 -21.52 7.21
N ALA A 208 8.92 -21.14 7.31
CA ALA A 208 9.55 -20.89 8.60
C ALA A 208 8.92 -19.68 9.32
N ALA A 209 8.62 -18.59 8.59
CA ALA A 209 7.97 -17.42 9.14
C ALA A 209 6.58 -17.69 9.72
N ASN A 210 5.86 -18.68 9.17
CA ASN A 210 4.52 -19.07 9.60
C ASN A 210 4.52 -20.37 10.45
N SER A 211 5.67 -20.75 11.02
CA SER A 211 5.81 -21.92 11.89
C SER A 211 5.91 -21.52 13.35
N GLY A 212 5.19 -22.22 14.23
CA GLY A 212 5.22 -21.96 15.67
C GLY A 212 4.18 -22.75 16.44
N THR A 213 3.81 -22.22 17.61
CA THR A 213 2.84 -22.81 18.54
C THR A 213 1.62 -21.93 18.79
N GLY A 214 1.57 -20.77 18.14
CA GLY A 214 0.45 -19.83 18.26
C GLY A 214 -0.79 -20.30 17.50
N PRO A 215 -1.97 -19.76 17.82
CA PRO A 215 -3.25 -20.22 17.25
C PRO A 215 -3.41 -19.94 15.75
N CYS A 216 -2.60 -19.05 15.18
CA CYS A 216 -2.57 -18.74 13.75
C CYS A 216 -1.32 -19.24 13.03
N ASP A 217 -0.39 -19.89 13.71
CA ASP A 217 0.78 -20.46 13.05
C ASP A 217 0.34 -21.58 12.12
N GLN A 218 0.52 -21.38 10.82
CA GLN A 218 0.02 -22.33 9.82
C GLN A 218 0.75 -23.66 9.81
N PHE A 219 1.97 -23.66 10.36
CA PHE A 219 2.83 -24.83 10.49
C PHE A 219 3.29 -24.99 11.94
N ASP A 220 3.52 -26.22 12.35
CA ASP A 220 4.16 -26.49 13.64
C ASP A 220 5.67 -26.13 13.59
N PRO A 221 6.40 -26.17 14.73
CA PRO A 221 7.84 -25.87 14.75
C PRO A 221 8.70 -26.77 13.87
N SER A 222 8.17 -27.90 13.40
CA SER A 222 8.84 -28.79 12.44
C SER A 222 8.53 -28.44 10.98
N GLY A 223 7.66 -27.42 10.74
CA GLY A 223 7.20 -27.00 9.42
C GLY A 223 6.08 -27.89 8.84
N LYS A 224 5.41 -28.68 9.67
CA LYS A 224 4.26 -29.50 9.25
C LYS A 224 2.97 -28.67 9.33
N PRO A 225 2.10 -28.70 8.31
CA PRO A 225 0.84 -27.97 8.32
C PRO A 225 -0.07 -28.33 9.51
N VAL A 226 -0.69 -27.31 10.12
CA VAL A 226 -1.65 -27.45 11.23
C VAL A 226 -3.04 -26.97 10.80
N PRO A 227 -3.89 -27.82 10.19
CA PRO A 227 -5.18 -27.41 9.62
C PRO A 227 -6.14 -26.75 10.62
N ALA A 228 -6.02 -27.02 11.91
CA ALA A 228 -6.81 -26.35 12.94
C ALA A 228 -6.48 -24.87 13.04
N HIS A 229 -5.19 -24.52 12.99
CA HIS A 229 -4.73 -23.12 13.01
C HIS A 229 -5.14 -22.38 11.73
N TRP A 230 -5.13 -23.06 10.58
CA TRP A 230 -5.62 -22.47 9.32
C TRP A 230 -7.09 -22.05 9.44
N ARG A 231 -7.95 -22.91 10.03
CA ARG A 231 -9.36 -22.56 10.26
C ARG A 231 -9.54 -21.40 11.25
N THR A 232 -8.70 -21.37 12.30
CA THR A 232 -8.71 -20.27 13.27
C THR A 232 -8.36 -18.94 12.58
N LEU A 233 -7.25 -18.90 11.84
CA LEU A 233 -6.80 -17.72 11.10
C LEU A 233 -7.85 -17.28 10.06
N GLU A 234 -8.44 -18.22 9.32
CA GLU A 234 -9.50 -17.94 8.34
C GLU A 234 -10.72 -17.32 9.01
N GLY A 235 -11.16 -17.85 10.16
CA GLY A 235 -12.28 -17.29 10.91
C GLY A 235 -12.02 -15.86 11.37
N ILE A 236 -10.81 -15.57 11.88
CA ILE A 236 -10.39 -14.22 12.27
C ILE A 236 -10.39 -13.30 11.05
N THR A 237 -9.75 -13.70 9.97
CA THR A 237 -9.66 -12.92 8.73
C THR A 237 -11.05 -12.57 8.20
N LEU A 238 -11.92 -13.56 8.03
CA LEU A 238 -13.28 -13.34 7.50
C LEU A 238 -14.12 -12.40 8.37
N HIS A 239 -13.87 -12.38 9.69
CA HIS A 239 -14.55 -11.46 10.58
C HIS A 239 -14.12 -10.01 10.31
N TYR A 240 -12.82 -9.73 10.23
CA TYR A 240 -12.32 -8.40 9.88
C TYR A 240 -12.79 -7.95 8.48
N LEU A 241 -12.81 -8.84 7.49
CA LEU A 241 -13.35 -8.54 6.16
C LEU A 241 -14.84 -8.18 6.23
N GLY A 242 -15.62 -8.87 7.08
CA GLY A 242 -17.00 -8.53 7.38
C GLY A 242 -17.15 -7.12 7.95
N GLU A 243 -16.25 -6.70 8.85
CA GLU A 243 -16.25 -5.34 9.39
C GLU A 243 -15.88 -4.30 8.32
N LEU A 244 -14.88 -4.52 7.47
CA LEU A 244 -14.56 -3.63 6.35
C LEU A 244 -15.79 -3.40 5.48
N LYS A 245 -16.45 -4.48 5.06
CA LYS A 245 -17.64 -4.47 4.23
C LYS A 245 -18.80 -3.72 4.90
N SER A 246 -19.05 -4.04 6.17
CA SER A 246 -20.17 -3.45 6.94
C SER A 246 -19.97 -1.96 7.19
N VAL A 247 -18.73 -1.51 7.44
CA VAL A 247 -18.41 -0.10 7.63
C VAL A 247 -18.51 0.65 6.30
N CYS A 248 -17.89 0.12 5.23
CA CYS A 248 -17.93 0.74 3.90
C CYS A 248 -19.37 0.95 3.40
N ALA A 249 -20.26 -0.01 3.62
CA ALA A 249 -21.66 0.07 3.21
C ALA A 249 -22.45 1.23 3.84
N LYS A 250 -21.94 1.86 4.91
CA LYS A 250 -22.58 3.03 5.55
C LYS A 250 -22.27 4.35 4.80
N PHE A 251 -21.37 4.33 3.82
CA PHE A 251 -20.90 5.51 3.11
C PHE A 251 -21.09 5.37 1.60
N THR A 252 -21.89 6.22 0.99
CA THR A 252 -22.15 6.18 -0.46
C THR A 252 -20.90 6.44 -1.31
N ALA A 253 -19.89 7.12 -0.75
CA ALA A 253 -18.61 7.35 -1.40
C ALA A 253 -17.67 6.13 -1.36
N CYS A 254 -18.01 5.11 -0.54
CA CYS A 254 -17.15 3.95 -0.32
C CYS A 254 -17.58 2.77 -1.19
N GLN A 255 -16.60 2.17 -1.84
CA GLN A 255 -16.68 0.90 -2.52
C GLN A 255 -15.80 -0.11 -1.79
N TYR A 256 -16.31 -1.28 -1.49
CA TYR A 256 -15.54 -2.41 -1.00
C TYR A 256 -15.28 -3.37 -2.16
N ASP A 257 -14.13 -4.00 -2.21
CA ASP A 257 -13.74 -4.90 -3.32
C ASP A 257 -14.49 -6.23 -3.35
N ASN A 258 -15.43 -6.45 -2.40
CA ASN A 258 -16.20 -7.69 -2.24
C ASN A 258 -15.32 -8.94 -2.10
N ASP A 259 -14.30 -8.84 -1.28
CA ASP A 259 -13.34 -9.92 -0.99
C ASP A 259 -12.52 -10.36 -2.22
N ALA A 260 -12.44 -9.50 -3.25
CA ALA A 260 -11.79 -9.87 -4.51
C ALA A 260 -10.29 -10.13 -4.31
N LEU A 261 -9.61 -9.31 -3.49
CA LEU A 261 -8.19 -9.52 -3.19
C LEU A 261 -7.99 -10.77 -2.31
N TYR A 262 -8.85 -11.00 -1.35
CA TYR A 262 -8.81 -12.20 -0.51
C TYR A 262 -8.99 -13.49 -1.33
N HIS A 263 -9.76 -13.46 -2.39
CA HIS A 263 -9.99 -14.60 -3.28
C HIS A 263 -9.01 -14.70 -4.46
N VAL A 264 -8.03 -13.80 -4.56
CA VAL A 264 -7.02 -13.91 -5.61
C VAL A 264 -6.18 -15.17 -5.42
N LYS A 265 -5.92 -15.89 -6.50
CA LYS A 265 -4.99 -17.03 -6.46
C LYS A 265 -3.56 -16.53 -6.59
N ILE A 266 -2.77 -16.77 -5.56
CA ILE A 266 -1.33 -16.54 -5.57
C ILE A 266 -0.56 -17.83 -5.85
N THR A 267 0.68 -17.64 -6.29
CA THR A 267 1.69 -18.69 -6.54
C THR A 267 2.98 -18.33 -5.81
N THR A 268 3.97 -19.18 -5.89
CA THR A 268 5.31 -18.92 -5.32
C THR A 268 5.99 -17.67 -5.91
N ASP A 269 5.60 -17.25 -7.11
CA ASP A 269 6.18 -16.07 -7.76
C ASP A 269 5.55 -14.76 -7.25
N ASP A 270 4.44 -14.83 -6.55
CA ASP A 270 3.68 -13.66 -6.10
C ASP A 270 4.08 -13.16 -4.71
N ILE A 271 4.72 -14.01 -3.87
CA ILE A 271 5.16 -13.66 -2.50
C ILE A 271 6.68 -13.64 -2.41
N THR A 272 7.19 -12.74 -1.56
CA THR A 272 8.64 -12.62 -1.37
C THR A 272 9.19 -13.83 -0.63
N ALA A 273 10.40 -14.22 -0.98
CA ALA A 273 11.07 -15.35 -0.33
C ALA A 273 11.79 -14.92 0.96
N SER A 274 12.01 -13.63 1.17
CA SER A 274 12.68 -13.04 2.33
C SER A 274 11.82 -13.14 3.58
N ASP A 275 10.62 -12.58 3.56
CA ASP A 275 9.73 -12.60 4.72
C ASP A 275 8.53 -13.54 4.56
N GLY A 276 8.24 -13.94 3.32
CA GLY A 276 7.17 -14.86 3.01
C GLY A 276 5.77 -14.30 3.20
N PHE A 277 5.65 -13.00 3.29
CA PHE A 277 4.41 -12.32 3.56
C PHE A 277 4.09 -11.26 2.50
N HIS A 278 5.05 -10.42 2.13
CA HIS A 278 4.83 -9.34 1.18
C HIS A 278 4.79 -9.82 -0.27
N LEU A 279 4.22 -9.02 -1.15
CA LEU A 279 4.08 -9.34 -2.56
C LEU A 279 5.33 -8.92 -3.36
N THR A 280 5.75 -9.78 -4.27
CA THR A 280 6.72 -9.42 -5.32
C THR A 280 6.11 -8.44 -6.32
N ILE A 281 6.93 -7.92 -7.26
CA ILE A 281 6.45 -7.15 -8.42
C ILE A 281 5.31 -7.89 -9.16
N ALA A 282 5.41 -9.22 -9.29
CA ALA A 282 4.37 -10.03 -9.94
C ALA A 282 3.06 -10.03 -9.14
N GLY A 283 3.14 -10.20 -7.83
CA GLY A 283 1.98 -10.14 -6.92
C GLY A 283 1.33 -8.75 -6.92
N LEU A 284 2.13 -7.68 -6.77
CA LEU A 284 1.65 -6.30 -6.78
C LEU A 284 0.98 -5.92 -8.13
N ARG A 285 1.53 -6.39 -9.26
CA ARG A 285 0.90 -6.23 -10.58
C ARG A 285 -0.46 -6.94 -10.64
N LYS A 286 -0.55 -8.13 -10.06
CA LYS A 286 -1.80 -8.91 -9.99
C LYS A 286 -2.85 -8.18 -9.16
N GLN A 287 -2.47 -7.65 -7.98
CA GLN A 287 -3.33 -6.82 -7.15
C GLN A 287 -3.79 -5.55 -7.90
N ALA A 288 -2.87 -4.79 -8.47
CA ALA A 288 -3.19 -3.58 -9.24
C ALA A 288 -4.19 -3.85 -10.38
N ALA A 289 -4.02 -4.97 -11.09
CA ALA A 289 -4.92 -5.35 -12.16
C ALA A 289 -6.31 -5.76 -11.67
N LEU A 290 -6.37 -6.39 -10.49
CA LEU A 290 -7.61 -6.79 -9.84
C LEU A 290 -8.41 -5.55 -9.40
N GLU A 291 -7.77 -4.67 -8.62
CA GLU A 291 -8.42 -3.49 -8.06
C GLU A 291 -8.82 -2.48 -9.12
N TRP A 292 -8.08 -2.41 -10.23
CA TRP A 292 -8.49 -1.63 -11.39
C TRP A 292 -9.83 -2.08 -11.97
N ARG A 293 -10.06 -3.40 -12.04
CA ARG A 293 -11.36 -3.94 -12.50
C ARG A 293 -12.48 -3.64 -11.51
N VAL A 294 -12.18 -3.76 -10.21
CA VAL A 294 -13.13 -3.42 -9.14
C VAL A 294 -13.55 -1.96 -9.22
N LEU A 295 -12.61 -1.03 -9.43
CA LEU A 295 -12.91 0.39 -9.59
C LEU A 295 -13.80 0.70 -10.81
N GLY A 296 -13.82 -0.16 -11.83
CA GLY A 296 -14.64 0.05 -13.03
C GLY A 296 -14.27 1.28 -13.86
N LEU A 297 -13.06 1.80 -13.71
CA LEU A 297 -12.60 3.01 -14.40
C LEU A 297 -12.10 2.77 -15.82
N GLY A 298 -11.84 1.52 -16.18
CA GLY A 298 -11.35 1.12 -17.50
C GLY A 298 -12.27 0.09 -18.13
N SER A 299 -13.19 0.52 -18.95
CA SER A 299 -13.93 -0.33 -19.91
C SER A 299 -13.32 -0.15 -21.28
#